data_e72079bc024a4e6b6de142ee20c4b383
#
_entry.id   e72079bc024a4e6b6de142ee20c4b383
#
_cell.length_a   1.000
_cell.length_b   1.000
_cell.length_c   1.000
_cell.angle_alpha   90.00
_cell.angle_beta   90.00
_cell.angle_gamma   90.00
#
_symmetry.space_group_name_H-M   'P 1'
#
loop_
_entity.id
_entity.type
_entity.pdbx_description
1 polymer ?
#
loop_
_entity_poly.entity_id
_entity_poly.type
_entity_poly.pdbx_seq_one_letter_code
_entity_poly.pdbx_strand_id
1 'polypeptide(L)'
;HDNLTLFDIIAQSIKKDPSKAENYAEIHRRLRLGNLMVLTAQGTPFIHSGQEYGRTKQFLDPAYKTPVPEDKVPNKSHLLRDKDGKPFVYPYFIHDSYDSSDAVNKFDWTKATDGKAYPENVKSRDYMKGLIALRQSTDAFRLKSLQDIKERVQLITVPGQNGVEKEDVVIGYQITAPNGDVYAVFVNADDKAREFNLGTAFAHLRK
;
A
#
# COMPACT_ATOMS: atom_id res chain seq x y z
N HIS A 1 -8.26 13.68 -6.14
CA HIS A 1 -8.55 13.40 -7.56
C HIS A 1 -7.29 13.35 -8.42
N ASP A 2 -6.24 14.04 -8.06
CA ASP A 2 -4.97 14.02 -8.77
C ASP A 2 -4.21 12.71 -8.56
N ASN A 3 -3.40 12.34 -9.56
CA ASN A 3 -2.61 11.13 -9.63
C ASN A 3 -3.41 9.81 -9.54
N LEU A 4 -2.70 8.72 -9.72
CA LEU A 4 -3.23 7.38 -9.58
C LEU A 4 -3.52 7.04 -8.10
N THR A 5 -4.41 6.08 -7.86
CA THR A 5 -4.58 5.52 -6.52
C THR A 5 -3.34 4.72 -6.11
N LEU A 6 -3.19 4.39 -4.82
CA LEU A 6 -2.10 3.54 -4.37
C LEU A 6 -2.11 2.17 -5.06
N PHE A 7 -3.29 1.58 -5.28
CA PHE A 7 -3.43 0.33 -6.04
C PHE A 7 -2.89 0.48 -7.47
N ASP A 8 -3.25 1.55 -8.16
CA ASP A 8 -2.85 1.80 -9.54
C ASP A 8 -1.35 2.08 -9.66
N ILE A 9 -0.78 2.86 -8.72
CA ILE A 9 0.68 3.11 -8.66
C ILE A 9 1.45 1.81 -8.46
N ILE A 10 0.96 0.92 -7.60
CA ILE A 10 1.59 -0.39 -7.39
C ILE A 10 1.55 -1.20 -8.70
N ALA A 11 0.37 -1.33 -9.34
CA ALA A 11 0.23 -2.06 -10.60
C ALA A 11 1.18 -1.53 -11.69
N GLN A 12 1.29 -0.19 -11.80
CA GLN A 12 2.21 0.48 -12.71
C GLN A 12 3.67 0.17 -12.38
N SER A 13 4.05 0.29 -11.11
CA SER A 13 5.45 0.17 -10.68
C SER A 13 6.00 -1.24 -10.84
N ILE A 14 5.17 -2.26 -10.52
CA ILE A 14 5.57 -3.67 -10.67
C ILE A 14 5.28 -4.22 -12.07
N LYS A 15 4.64 -3.43 -12.93
CA LYS A 15 4.28 -3.78 -14.32
C LYS A 15 3.47 -5.09 -14.41
N LYS A 16 2.49 -5.26 -13.51
CA LYS A 16 1.65 -6.45 -13.43
C LYS A 16 0.18 -6.08 -13.64
N ASP A 17 -0.41 -6.71 -14.65
CA ASP A 17 -1.81 -6.52 -15.00
C ASP A 17 -2.74 -7.07 -13.92
N PRO A 18 -3.58 -6.23 -13.28
CA PRO A 18 -4.50 -6.67 -12.22
C PRO A 18 -5.64 -7.57 -12.70
N SER A 19 -5.83 -7.77 -14.01
CA SER A 19 -6.81 -8.71 -14.54
C SER A 19 -6.45 -10.18 -14.28
N LYS A 20 -5.18 -10.46 -13.93
CA LYS A 20 -4.71 -11.79 -13.54
C LYS A 20 -4.80 -11.95 -12.03
N ALA A 21 -5.42 -13.03 -11.56
CA ALA A 21 -5.69 -13.25 -10.14
C ALA A 21 -4.43 -13.22 -9.26
N GLU A 22 -3.34 -13.84 -9.72
CA GLU A 22 -2.06 -13.84 -9.01
C GLU A 22 -1.45 -12.43 -8.88
N ASN A 23 -1.55 -11.61 -9.94
CA ASN A 23 -1.10 -10.23 -9.92
C ASN A 23 -1.97 -9.37 -9.00
N TYR A 24 -3.28 -9.57 -9.06
CA TYR A 24 -4.23 -8.88 -8.19
C TYR A 24 -3.92 -9.14 -6.71
N ALA A 25 -3.69 -10.40 -6.35
CA ALA A 25 -3.32 -10.77 -4.99
C ALA A 25 -1.97 -10.15 -4.56
N GLU A 26 -0.98 -10.09 -5.46
CA GLU A 26 0.31 -9.43 -5.17
C GLU A 26 0.14 -7.92 -4.97
N ILE A 27 -0.62 -7.24 -5.84
CA ILE A 27 -0.91 -5.81 -5.70
C ILE A 27 -1.56 -5.54 -4.33
N HIS A 28 -2.52 -6.37 -3.91
CA HIS A 28 -3.16 -6.25 -2.61
C HIS A 28 -2.20 -6.52 -1.43
N ARG A 29 -1.23 -7.43 -1.55
CA ARG A 29 -0.20 -7.61 -0.53
C ARG A 29 0.65 -6.35 -0.36
N ARG A 30 1.07 -5.74 -1.47
CA ARG A 30 1.83 -4.48 -1.48
C ARG A 30 1.01 -3.29 -1.00
N LEU A 31 -0.29 -3.26 -1.32
CA LEU A 31 -1.22 -2.27 -0.79
C LEU A 31 -1.29 -2.32 0.74
N ARG A 32 -1.42 -3.52 1.31
CA ARG A 32 -1.40 -3.71 2.78
C ARG A 32 -0.08 -3.26 3.40
N LEU A 33 1.04 -3.52 2.72
CA LEU A 33 2.35 -3.02 3.16
C LEU A 33 2.43 -1.49 3.16
N GLY A 34 1.94 -0.84 2.10
CA GLY A 34 1.87 0.63 2.04
C GLY A 34 0.98 1.21 3.15
N ASN A 35 -0.17 0.59 3.40
CA ASN A 35 -1.07 0.98 4.49
C ASN A 35 -0.42 0.81 5.88
N LEU A 36 0.35 -0.27 6.09
CA LEU A 36 1.16 -0.45 7.30
C LEU A 36 2.11 0.73 7.48
N MET A 37 2.89 1.08 6.45
CA MET A 37 3.86 2.18 6.52
C MET A 37 3.19 3.51 6.86
N VAL A 38 2.05 3.83 6.23
CA VAL A 38 1.32 5.08 6.48
C VAL A 38 0.78 5.13 7.91
N LEU A 39 0.20 4.03 8.42
CA LEU A 39 -0.47 4.01 9.72
C LEU A 39 0.48 3.78 10.90
N THR A 40 1.71 3.32 10.67
CA THR A 40 2.74 3.22 11.71
C THR A 40 3.78 4.35 11.67
N ALA A 41 3.71 5.22 10.66
CA ALA A 41 4.53 6.43 10.62
C ALA A 41 4.06 7.47 11.63
N GLN A 42 4.96 8.36 12.02
CA GLN A 42 4.63 9.56 12.80
C GLN A 42 3.89 10.60 11.94
N GLY A 43 3.24 11.56 12.60
CA GLY A 43 2.46 12.60 11.93
C GLY A 43 1.03 12.17 11.61
N THR A 44 0.34 12.98 10.82
CA THR A 44 -1.07 12.76 10.45
C THR A 44 -1.15 11.84 9.23
N PRO A 45 -1.74 10.64 9.35
CA PRO A 45 -1.93 9.78 8.20
C PRO A 45 -2.99 10.37 7.27
N PHE A 46 -2.70 10.38 5.98
CA PHE A 46 -3.65 10.78 4.95
C PHE A 46 -4.03 9.56 4.11
N ILE A 47 -5.30 9.21 4.09
CA ILE A 47 -5.83 8.01 3.40
C ILE A 47 -6.87 8.45 2.38
N HIS A 48 -6.66 8.10 1.12
CA HIS A 48 -7.65 8.31 0.08
C HIS A 48 -8.83 7.34 0.28
N SER A 49 -10.06 7.86 0.18
CA SER A 49 -11.28 7.04 0.32
C SER A 49 -11.29 5.88 -0.69
N GLY A 50 -11.43 4.65 -0.18
CA GLY A 50 -11.34 3.43 -0.97
C GLY A 50 -9.95 2.78 -0.99
N GLN A 51 -8.90 3.45 -0.49
CA GLN A 51 -7.57 2.85 -0.40
C GLN A 51 -7.58 1.57 0.46
N GLU A 52 -8.43 1.52 1.47
CA GLU A 52 -8.58 0.38 2.36
C GLU A 52 -8.95 -0.92 1.64
N TYR A 53 -9.76 -0.86 0.59
CA TYR A 53 -10.14 -2.04 -0.19
C TYR A 53 -9.45 -2.13 -1.57
N GLY A 54 -8.52 -1.22 -1.88
CA GLY A 54 -7.83 -1.22 -3.18
C GLY A 54 -8.64 -0.60 -4.29
N ARG A 55 -9.25 0.58 -4.04
CA ARG A 55 -9.90 1.37 -5.08
C ARG A 55 -8.93 1.63 -6.23
N THR A 56 -9.43 1.47 -7.46
CA THR A 56 -8.70 1.73 -8.70
C THR A 56 -9.44 2.77 -9.55
N LYS A 57 -8.70 3.52 -10.35
CA LYS A 57 -9.21 4.36 -11.42
C LYS A 57 -8.93 3.75 -12.80
N GLN A 58 -8.80 2.42 -12.84
CA GLN A 58 -8.72 1.68 -14.10
C GLN A 58 -10.02 1.83 -14.89
N PHE A 59 -9.90 2.17 -16.17
CA PHE A 59 -11.05 2.36 -17.05
C PHE A 59 -11.48 1.01 -17.62
N LEU A 60 -12.61 0.49 -17.15
CA LEU A 60 -13.08 -0.89 -17.41
C LEU A 60 -14.11 -1.00 -18.52
N ASP A 61 -14.23 0.00 -19.39
CA ASP A 61 -15.11 -0.08 -20.55
C ASP A 61 -14.59 -1.13 -21.55
N PRO A 62 -15.42 -2.13 -21.96
CA PRO A 62 -15.01 -3.18 -22.91
C PRO A 62 -14.47 -2.65 -24.25
N ALA A 63 -14.91 -1.48 -24.71
CA ALA A 63 -14.42 -0.87 -25.93
C ALA A 63 -12.92 -0.48 -25.84
N TYR A 64 -12.35 -0.42 -24.64
CA TYR A 64 -10.98 0.00 -24.36
C TYR A 64 -10.08 -1.15 -23.86
N LYS A 65 -10.45 -2.41 -24.15
CA LYS A 65 -9.60 -3.58 -23.84
C LYS A 65 -8.28 -3.59 -24.60
N THR A 66 -8.19 -2.86 -25.70
CA THR A 66 -6.97 -2.70 -26.49
C THR A 66 -6.68 -1.21 -26.61
N PRO A 67 -5.42 -0.83 -26.88
CA PRO A 67 -5.10 0.55 -27.19
C PRO A 67 -5.96 1.06 -28.35
N VAL A 68 -6.55 2.24 -28.15
CA VAL A 68 -7.39 2.93 -29.14
C VAL A 68 -6.59 4.03 -29.84
N PRO A 69 -7.04 4.56 -30.98
CA PRO A 69 -6.46 5.74 -31.62
C PRO A 69 -6.36 6.94 -30.64
N GLU A 70 -5.38 7.80 -30.84
CA GLU A 70 -5.06 8.90 -29.92
C GLU A 70 -6.24 9.82 -29.65
N ASP A 71 -7.06 10.10 -30.65
CA ASP A 71 -8.28 10.92 -30.56
C ASP A 71 -9.41 10.29 -29.73
N LYS A 72 -9.28 8.98 -29.38
CA LYS A 72 -10.23 8.21 -28.58
C LYS A 72 -9.69 7.79 -27.22
N VAL A 73 -8.46 8.15 -26.89
CA VAL A 73 -7.86 7.83 -25.60
C VAL A 73 -8.68 8.50 -24.49
N PRO A 74 -9.03 7.75 -23.41
CA PRO A 74 -9.73 8.33 -22.27
C PRO A 74 -8.99 9.54 -21.72
N ASN A 75 -9.70 10.64 -21.51
CA ASN A 75 -9.12 11.89 -21.04
C ASN A 75 -8.33 11.66 -19.73
N LYS A 76 -7.15 12.29 -19.64
CA LYS A 76 -6.28 12.25 -18.46
C LYS A 76 -5.93 10.82 -17.98
N SER A 77 -5.67 9.91 -18.93
CA SER A 77 -5.28 8.54 -18.63
C SER A 77 -3.82 8.24 -18.98
N HIS A 78 -3.24 7.28 -18.23
CA HIS A 78 -2.01 6.60 -18.60
C HIS A 78 -2.32 5.23 -19.19
N LEU A 79 -1.63 4.86 -20.28
CA LEU A 79 -1.65 3.53 -20.83
C LEU A 79 -0.59 2.68 -20.13
N LEU A 80 -1.02 1.69 -19.32
CA LEU A 80 -0.11 0.81 -18.61
C LEU A 80 0.25 -0.44 -19.41
N ARG A 81 1.49 -0.89 -19.24
CA ARG A 81 2.08 -2.05 -19.90
C ARG A 81 2.77 -2.95 -18.89
N ASP A 82 2.84 -4.24 -19.21
CA ASP A 82 3.64 -5.20 -18.45
C ASP A 82 5.16 -5.01 -18.73
N LYS A 83 5.97 -5.86 -18.08
CA LYS A 83 7.44 -5.84 -18.21
C LYS A 83 7.91 -6.12 -19.64
N ASP A 84 7.12 -6.80 -20.47
CA ASP A 84 7.43 -7.14 -21.85
C ASP A 84 6.90 -6.09 -22.84
N GLY A 85 6.37 -4.97 -22.32
CA GLY A 85 5.82 -3.88 -23.11
C GLY A 85 4.41 -4.11 -23.65
N LYS A 86 3.77 -5.24 -23.29
CA LYS A 86 2.41 -5.57 -23.72
C LYS A 86 1.41 -4.75 -22.89
N PRO A 87 0.42 -4.08 -23.52
CA PRO A 87 -0.64 -3.40 -22.81
C PRO A 87 -1.40 -4.35 -21.86
N PHE A 88 -1.83 -3.83 -20.71
CA PHE A 88 -2.76 -4.54 -19.82
C PHE A 88 -4.08 -4.83 -20.55
N VAL A 89 -4.87 -5.78 -20.04
CA VAL A 89 -6.19 -6.14 -20.63
C VAL A 89 -7.14 -4.94 -20.67
N TYR A 90 -7.11 -4.11 -19.63
CA TYR A 90 -7.70 -2.76 -19.60
C TYR A 90 -6.58 -1.78 -19.33
N PRO A 91 -5.93 -1.21 -20.37
CA PRO A 91 -4.66 -0.54 -20.20
C PRO A 91 -4.74 0.89 -19.70
N TYR A 92 -5.91 1.52 -19.70
CA TYR A 92 -6.06 2.93 -19.34
C TYR A 92 -6.39 3.11 -17.88
N PHE A 93 -5.60 3.96 -17.20
CA PHE A 93 -5.78 4.34 -15.80
C PHE A 93 -5.88 5.86 -15.71
N ILE A 94 -6.96 6.37 -15.14
CA ILE A 94 -7.20 7.81 -15.05
C ILE A 94 -6.31 8.39 -13.95
N HIS A 95 -5.38 9.27 -14.32
CA HIS A 95 -4.48 9.90 -13.34
C HIS A 95 -5.09 11.16 -12.71
N ASP A 96 -5.94 11.91 -13.42
CA ASP A 96 -6.68 13.03 -12.86
C ASP A 96 -8.18 12.83 -13.14
N SER A 97 -8.92 12.52 -12.08
CA SER A 97 -10.33 12.16 -12.16
C SER A 97 -11.28 13.29 -11.72
N TYR A 98 -10.81 14.52 -11.65
CA TYR A 98 -11.60 15.67 -11.19
C TYR A 98 -12.92 15.80 -11.94
N ASP A 99 -12.89 15.66 -13.25
CA ASP A 99 -14.04 15.77 -14.17
C ASP A 99 -14.54 14.41 -14.68
N SER A 100 -14.10 13.31 -14.06
CA SER A 100 -14.55 11.97 -14.42
C SER A 100 -15.93 11.67 -13.82
N SER A 101 -16.69 10.80 -14.51
CA SER A 101 -17.99 10.33 -14.05
C SER A 101 -17.90 9.37 -12.86
N ASP A 102 -19.05 9.01 -12.30
CA ASP A 102 -19.18 8.00 -11.25
C ASP A 102 -18.65 6.61 -11.68
N ALA A 103 -18.57 6.31 -12.96
CA ALA A 103 -17.93 5.09 -13.45
C ALA A 103 -16.49 4.95 -12.96
N VAL A 104 -15.79 6.07 -12.74
CA VAL A 104 -14.42 6.13 -12.21
C VAL A 104 -14.40 6.52 -10.72
N ASN A 105 -15.23 7.48 -10.33
CA ASN A 105 -15.11 8.15 -9.03
C ASN A 105 -15.95 7.53 -7.90
N LYS A 106 -16.93 6.67 -8.19
CA LYS A 106 -17.75 6.07 -7.14
C LYS A 106 -16.94 5.18 -6.20
N PHE A 107 -17.39 5.15 -4.95
CA PHE A 107 -16.94 4.14 -3.99
C PHE A 107 -17.65 2.81 -4.30
N ASP A 108 -16.89 1.74 -4.48
CA ASP A 108 -17.44 0.42 -4.79
C ASP A 108 -17.72 -0.37 -3.50
N TRP A 109 -18.93 -0.22 -2.98
CA TRP A 109 -19.37 -0.91 -1.78
C TRP A 109 -19.34 -2.43 -1.90
N THR A 110 -19.61 -2.97 -3.10
CA THR A 110 -19.57 -4.41 -3.34
C THR A 110 -18.15 -4.94 -3.13
N LYS A 111 -17.16 -4.31 -3.74
CA LYS A 111 -15.75 -4.67 -3.52
C LYS A 111 -15.31 -4.48 -2.08
N ALA A 112 -15.83 -3.48 -1.39
CA ALA A 112 -15.48 -3.20 -0.01
C ALA A 112 -16.10 -4.20 0.98
N THR A 113 -17.20 -4.88 0.65
CA THR A 113 -17.98 -5.66 1.65
C THR A 113 -18.22 -7.12 1.29
N ASP A 114 -18.25 -7.49 0.00
CA ASP A 114 -18.49 -8.87 -0.43
C ASP A 114 -17.19 -9.69 -0.44
N GLY A 115 -16.87 -10.32 0.69
CA GLY A 115 -15.68 -11.17 0.84
C GLY A 115 -15.72 -12.47 0.04
N LYS A 116 -16.88 -12.88 -0.46
CA LYS A 116 -17.00 -14.06 -1.32
C LYS A 116 -16.59 -13.75 -2.75
N ALA A 117 -17.07 -12.65 -3.30
CA ALA A 117 -16.74 -12.21 -4.65
C ALA A 117 -15.37 -11.50 -4.73
N TYR A 118 -14.98 -10.78 -3.67
CA TYR A 118 -13.80 -9.92 -3.62
C TYR A 118 -12.93 -10.17 -2.37
N PRO A 119 -12.39 -11.39 -2.18
CA PRO A 119 -11.70 -11.77 -0.95
C PRO A 119 -10.45 -10.91 -0.65
N GLU A 120 -9.65 -10.55 -1.67
CA GLU A 120 -8.46 -9.72 -1.46
C GLU A 120 -8.80 -8.27 -1.08
N ASN A 121 -9.89 -7.72 -1.60
CA ASN A 121 -10.36 -6.38 -1.25
C ASN A 121 -10.81 -6.32 0.21
N VAL A 122 -11.65 -7.27 0.61
CA VAL A 122 -12.15 -7.36 2.00
C VAL A 122 -10.99 -7.64 2.97
N LYS A 123 -10.07 -8.53 2.61
CA LYS A 123 -8.86 -8.78 3.41
C LYS A 123 -8.01 -7.52 3.60
N SER A 124 -7.86 -6.70 2.56
CA SER A 124 -7.11 -5.44 2.66
C SER A 124 -7.84 -4.41 3.53
N ARG A 125 -9.18 -4.30 3.40
CA ARG A 125 -10.02 -3.46 4.26
C ARG A 125 -9.90 -3.89 5.74
N ASP A 126 -10.00 -5.17 6.03
CA ASP A 126 -9.93 -5.68 7.41
C ASP A 126 -8.54 -5.48 8.01
N TYR A 127 -7.49 -5.62 7.20
CA TYR A 127 -6.13 -5.29 7.60
C TYR A 127 -6.00 -3.80 7.97
N MET A 128 -6.53 -2.90 7.13
CA MET A 128 -6.55 -1.45 7.42
C MET A 128 -7.32 -1.16 8.72
N LYS A 129 -8.46 -1.80 8.93
CA LYS A 129 -9.24 -1.68 10.18
C LYS A 129 -8.40 -2.06 11.40
N GLY A 130 -7.62 -3.15 11.30
CA GLY A 130 -6.69 -3.56 12.35
C GLY A 130 -5.60 -2.53 12.63
N LEU A 131 -5.01 -1.95 11.58
CA LEU A 131 -4.00 -0.90 11.70
C LEU A 131 -4.55 0.39 12.35
N ILE A 132 -5.78 0.77 12.01
CA ILE A 132 -6.46 1.92 12.64
C ILE A 132 -6.68 1.63 14.13
N ALA A 133 -7.17 0.44 14.48
CA ALA A 133 -7.35 0.05 15.87
C ALA A 133 -6.03 0.04 16.64
N LEU A 134 -4.95 -0.49 16.07
CA LEU A 134 -3.61 -0.42 16.64
C LEU A 134 -3.18 1.02 16.88
N ARG A 135 -3.30 1.90 15.88
CA ARG A 135 -2.91 3.30 15.99
C ARG A 135 -3.73 4.06 17.05
N GLN A 136 -4.99 3.68 17.25
CA GLN A 136 -5.86 4.27 18.28
C GLN A 136 -5.54 3.76 19.68
N SER A 137 -5.05 2.54 19.83
CA SER A 137 -4.78 1.91 21.11
C SER A 137 -3.52 2.44 21.83
N THR A 138 -2.65 3.16 21.12
CA THR A 138 -1.38 3.65 21.67
C THR A 138 -1.00 5.02 21.13
N ASP A 139 -0.26 5.79 21.91
CA ASP A 139 0.36 7.06 21.47
C ASP A 139 1.72 6.85 20.76
N ALA A 140 2.22 5.63 20.67
CA ALA A 140 3.50 5.32 20.02
C ALA A 140 3.58 5.88 18.57
N PHE A 141 2.49 5.79 17.81
CA PHE A 141 2.44 6.26 16.42
C PHE A 141 1.94 7.71 16.27
N ARG A 142 1.76 8.43 17.39
CA ARG A 142 1.17 9.77 17.45
C ARG A 142 1.92 10.68 18.41
N LEU A 143 3.26 10.62 18.39
CA LEU A 143 4.12 11.46 19.23
C LEU A 143 3.89 12.93 18.91
N LYS A 144 3.91 13.77 19.95
CA LYS A 144 3.40 15.14 19.88
C LYS A 144 4.44 16.17 19.43
N SER A 145 5.73 15.84 19.51
CA SER A 145 6.79 16.79 19.20
C SER A 145 7.94 16.13 18.42
N LEU A 146 8.71 16.94 17.70
CA LEU A 146 9.93 16.50 17.06
C LEU A 146 10.95 15.94 18.08
N GLN A 147 10.98 16.51 19.28
CA GLN A 147 11.86 16.03 20.35
C GLN A 147 11.45 14.62 20.78
N ASP A 148 10.16 14.37 21.03
CA ASP A 148 9.66 13.02 21.35
C ASP A 148 10.01 12.00 20.25
N ILE A 149 9.86 12.40 18.98
CA ILE A 149 10.21 11.51 17.86
C ILE A 149 11.68 11.15 17.87
N LYS A 150 12.58 12.15 18.06
CA LYS A 150 14.03 11.92 18.12
C LYS A 150 14.47 11.03 19.28
N GLU A 151 13.78 11.12 20.41
CA GLU A 151 14.11 10.35 21.60
C GLU A 151 13.52 8.93 21.61
N ARG A 152 12.35 8.75 20.98
CA ARG A 152 11.54 7.55 21.13
C ARG A 152 11.47 6.65 19.88
N VAL A 153 11.87 7.16 18.72
CA VAL A 153 11.90 6.38 17.47
C VAL A 153 13.35 6.07 17.12
N GLN A 154 13.65 4.77 16.98
CA GLN A 154 14.99 4.28 16.66
C GLN A 154 14.94 3.30 15.51
N LEU A 155 15.85 3.44 14.55
CA LEU A 155 16.02 2.44 13.51
C LEU A 155 16.66 1.17 14.10
N ILE A 156 16.06 0.02 13.81
CA ILE A 156 16.58 -1.30 14.21
C ILE A 156 17.43 -1.86 13.08
N THR A 157 16.91 -1.83 11.86
CA THR A 157 17.60 -2.32 10.68
C THR A 157 17.23 -1.49 9.46
N VAL A 158 18.23 -1.28 8.63
CA VAL A 158 18.15 -0.60 7.34
C VAL A 158 19.01 -1.39 6.35
N PRO A 159 18.88 -1.19 5.04
CA PRO A 159 19.77 -1.81 4.06
C PRO A 159 21.25 -1.66 4.42
N GLY A 160 21.98 -2.77 4.39
CA GLY A 160 23.39 -2.83 4.74
C GLY A 160 23.72 -2.96 6.24
N GLN A 161 22.74 -3.18 7.12
CA GLN A 161 22.91 -3.32 8.57
C GLN A 161 22.14 -4.52 9.14
N ASN A 162 22.66 -5.09 10.24
CA ASN A 162 21.99 -6.12 11.05
C ASN A 162 21.50 -7.35 10.23
N GLY A 163 22.30 -7.83 9.28
CA GLY A 163 21.97 -8.99 8.46
C GLY A 163 21.09 -8.68 7.25
N VAL A 164 20.88 -7.39 6.95
CA VAL A 164 20.20 -6.91 5.75
C VAL A 164 21.25 -6.43 4.76
N GLU A 165 21.23 -6.98 3.56
CA GLU A 165 22.13 -6.56 2.48
C GLU A 165 21.77 -5.15 1.97
N LYS A 166 22.71 -4.50 1.31
CA LYS A 166 22.52 -3.11 0.84
C LYS A 166 21.37 -3.00 -0.19
N GLU A 167 21.17 -4.04 -0.96
CA GLU A 167 20.17 -4.14 -2.02
C GLU A 167 18.79 -4.59 -1.52
N ASP A 168 18.69 -5.03 -0.28
CA ASP A 168 17.43 -5.48 0.31
C ASP A 168 16.49 -4.30 0.57
N VAL A 169 15.22 -4.47 0.24
CA VAL A 169 14.20 -3.45 0.43
C VAL A 169 13.44 -3.71 1.75
N VAL A 170 14.19 -3.55 2.85
CA VAL A 170 13.71 -3.86 4.20
C VAL A 170 14.06 -2.72 5.16
N ILE A 171 13.13 -2.40 6.06
CA ILE A 171 13.35 -1.46 7.16
C ILE A 171 12.71 -1.99 8.44
N GLY A 172 13.40 -1.81 9.57
CA GLY A 172 12.87 -2.06 10.91
C GLY A 172 13.10 -0.84 11.80
N TYR A 173 12.09 -0.49 12.59
CA TYR A 173 12.20 0.57 13.59
C TYR A 173 11.39 0.24 14.83
N GLN A 174 11.83 0.76 15.96
CA GLN A 174 11.11 0.68 17.21
C GLN A 174 10.63 2.05 17.66
N ILE A 175 9.55 2.04 18.42
CA ILE A 175 9.00 3.23 19.04
C ILE A 175 8.71 2.91 20.50
N THR A 176 9.23 3.72 21.41
CA THR A 176 8.87 3.66 22.83
C THR A 176 7.72 4.64 23.08
N ALA A 177 6.55 4.11 23.37
CA ALA A 177 5.38 4.92 23.70
C ALA A 177 5.61 5.76 24.98
N PRO A 178 4.86 6.86 25.21
CA PRO A 178 4.98 7.65 26.43
C PRO A 178 4.74 6.88 27.74
N ASN A 179 3.94 5.80 27.69
CA ASN A 179 3.69 4.91 28.84
C ASN A 179 4.79 3.84 29.04
N GLY A 180 5.83 3.83 28.20
CA GLY A 180 6.95 2.88 28.27
C GLY A 180 6.80 1.61 27.43
N ASP A 181 5.65 1.37 26.82
CA ASP A 181 5.46 0.23 25.89
C ASP A 181 6.36 0.39 24.66
N VAL A 182 6.93 -0.71 24.21
CA VAL A 182 7.81 -0.74 23.03
C VAL A 182 7.13 -1.46 21.88
N TYR A 183 7.07 -0.80 20.74
CA TYR A 183 6.55 -1.34 19.49
C TYR A 183 7.69 -1.46 18.48
N ALA A 184 7.80 -2.61 17.83
CA ALA A 184 8.74 -2.82 16.73
C ALA A 184 7.96 -3.07 15.44
N VAL A 185 8.32 -2.34 14.40
CA VAL A 185 7.70 -2.44 13.07
C VAL A 185 8.76 -2.88 12.08
N PHE A 186 8.48 -3.96 11.37
CA PHE A 186 9.34 -4.48 10.29
C PHE A 186 8.57 -4.46 8.98
N VAL A 187 9.18 -3.87 7.97
CA VAL A 187 8.64 -3.76 6.62
C VAL A 187 9.60 -4.48 5.69
N ASN A 188 9.12 -5.56 5.07
CA ASN A 188 9.84 -6.26 4.02
C ASN A 188 9.11 -6.08 2.69
N ALA A 189 9.64 -5.23 1.82
CA ALA A 189 9.13 -5.00 0.47
C ALA A 189 9.85 -5.85 -0.59
N ASP A 190 10.76 -6.74 -0.16
CA ASP A 190 11.47 -7.67 -1.02
C ASP A 190 10.55 -8.81 -1.50
N ASP A 191 10.98 -9.56 -2.49
CA ASP A 191 10.31 -10.77 -2.99
C ASP A 191 10.66 -12.03 -2.18
N LYS A 192 11.59 -11.93 -1.21
CA LYS A 192 12.10 -13.02 -0.37
C LYS A 192 11.79 -12.77 1.10
N ALA A 193 11.65 -13.86 1.85
CA ALA A 193 11.67 -13.80 3.30
C ALA A 193 13.05 -13.36 3.78
N ARG A 194 13.09 -12.52 4.83
CA ARG A 194 14.33 -12.02 5.43
C ARG A 194 14.36 -12.36 6.92
N GLU A 195 15.52 -12.77 7.40
CA GLU A 195 15.78 -12.99 8.81
C GLU A 195 16.61 -11.82 9.36
N PHE A 196 16.20 -11.31 10.51
CA PHE A 196 16.90 -10.21 11.17
C PHE A 196 17.55 -10.73 12.45
N ASN A 197 18.85 -10.45 12.62
CA ASN A 197 19.50 -10.67 13.88
C ASN A 197 19.31 -9.46 14.79
N LEU A 198 18.30 -9.52 15.64
CA LEU A 198 17.94 -8.44 16.56
C LEU A 198 18.70 -8.51 17.91
N GLY A 199 19.48 -9.58 18.13
CA GLY A 199 20.12 -9.82 19.42
C GLY A 199 19.12 -10.04 20.56
N THR A 200 19.61 -10.00 21.79
CA THR A 200 18.81 -10.23 23.02
C THR A 200 17.94 -9.03 23.39
N ALA A 201 18.22 -7.85 22.88
CA ALA A 201 17.50 -6.62 23.22
C ALA A 201 15.98 -6.69 22.90
N PHE A 202 15.60 -7.55 21.94
CA PHE A 202 14.21 -7.72 21.51
C PHE A 202 13.57 -9.06 21.93
N ALA A 203 14.25 -9.84 22.77
CA ALA A 203 13.76 -11.17 23.18
C ALA A 203 12.44 -11.12 23.96
N HIS A 204 12.10 -9.97 24.54
CA HIS A 204 10.86 -9.75 25.32
C HIS A 204 9.66 -9.29 24.46
N LEU A 205 9.86 -8.97 23.18
CA LEU A 205 8.76 -8.56 22.31
C LEU A 205 7.86 -9.74 21.98
N ARG A 206 6.54 -9.53 22.07
CA ARG A 206 5.53 -10.47 21.61
C ARG A 206 5.18 -10.21 20.15
N LYS A 207 4.99 -11.29 19.41
CA LYS A 207 4.53 -11.21 18.00
C LYS A 207 3.05 -10.88 17.93
#